data_e2b195bd7c03ad0e44e4f3c5074488e8
#
_entry.id   e2b195bd7c03ad0e44e4f3c5074488e8
#
_cell.length_a   1.000
_cell.length_b   1.000
_cell.length_c   1.000
_cell.angle_alpha   90.00
_cell.angle_beta   90.00
_cell.angle_gamma   90.00
#
_symmetry.space_group_name_H-M   'P 1'
#
loop_
_entity.id
_entity.type
_entity.pdbx_description
1 polymer ?
#
loop_
_entity_poly.entity_id
_entity_poly.type
_entity_poly.pdbx_seq_one_letter_code
_entity_poly.pdbx_strand_id
1 'polypeptide(L)'
;GEKYILKDLIKELEAPIIIIADGGLGTINSILLTVEYARANDIKIAGIILNNYEKDNFMHQDNLKQVEYLTGVKVIATVERGGDEIGLLEGKFEEKGIGQ
;
A
#
# COMPACT_ATOMS: atom_id res chain seq x y z
N GLY A 1 0.23 23.45 8.41
CA GLY A 1 -0.69 23.21 7.32
C GLY A 1 -1.50 21.95 7.51
N GLU A 2 -2.39 21.71 6.61
CA GLU A 2 -3.27 20.56 6.73
C GLU A 2 -2.52 19.25 6.75
N LYS A 3 -1.49 19.14 5.93
CA LYS A 3 -0.71 17.90 5.91
C LYS A 3 -0.03 17.62 7.24
N TYR A 4 0.45 18.68 7.87
CA TYR A 4 1.11 18.54 9.15
C TYR A 4 0.12 18.09 10.21
N ILE A 5 -1.06 18.69 10.21
CA ILE A 5 -2.11 18.32 11.16
C ILE A 5 -2.52 16.87 10.98
N LEU A 6 -2.68 16.44 9.73
CA LEU A 6 -3.07 15.07 9.44
C LEU A 6 -2.01 14.08 9.93
N LYS A 7 -0.74 14.38 9.70
CA LYS A 7 0.34 13.52 10.15
C LYS A 7 0.33 13.36 11.67
N ASP A 8 0.16 14.46 12.38
CA ASP A 8 0.14 14.41 13.83
C ASP A 8 -1.04 13.63 14.36
N LEU A 9 -2.19 13.77 13.70
CA LEU A 9 -3.37 13.03 14.10
C LEU A 9 -3.16 11.52 13.93
N ILE A 10 -2.55 11.12 12.82
CA ILE A 10 -2.27 9.71 12.59
C ILE A 10 -1.36 9.17 13.69
N LYS A 11 -0.35 9.91 14.05
CA LYS A 11 0.56 9.47 15.09
C LYS A 11 -0.14 9.36 16.44
N GLU A 12 -0.96 10.32 16.77
CA GLU A 12 -1.69 10.30 18.03
C GLU A 12 -2.61 9.09 18.12
N LEU A 13 -3.26 8.75 17.01
CA LEU A 13 -4.16 7.63 17.00
C LEU A 13 -3.42 6.30 17.01
N GLU A 14 -2.12 6.33 16.70
CA GLU A 14 -1.30 5.13 16.60
C GLU A 14 -1.90 4.09 15.66
N ALA A 15 -2.70 4.53 14.72
CA ALA A 15 -3.33 3.65 13.76
C ALA A 15 -2.41 3.43 12.58
N PRO A 16 -2.26 2.19 12.10
CA PRO A 16 -1.48 1.95 10.91
C PRO A 16 -2.21 2.46 9.68
N ILE A 17 -1.45 2.82 8.66
CA ILE A 17 -2.03 3.30 7.41
C ILE A 17 -1.90 2.24 6.34
N ILE A 18 -2.72 2.36 5.32
CA ILE A 18 -2.62 1.54 4.13
C ILE A 18 -2.30 2.48 2.98
N ILE A 19 -1.27 2.13 2.23
CA ILE A 19 -0.86 2.93 1.08
C ILE A 19 -1.58 2.41 -0.15
N ILE A 20 -2.30 3.28 -0.84
CA ILE A 20 -2.99 2.91 -2.06
C ILE A 20 -2.28 3.58 -3.23
N ALA A 21 -1.84 2.79 -4.20
CA ALA A 21 -1.11 3.31 -5.34
C ALA A 21 -1.57 2.61 -6.61
N ASP A 22 -1.28 3.23 -7.74
CA ASP A 22 -1.62 2.67 -9.03
C ASP A 22 -0.64 1.54 -9.36
N GLY A 23 -1.12 0.49 -10.01
CA GLY A 23 -0.26 -0.64 -10.36
C GLY A 23 0.68 -0.39 -11.52
N GLY A 24 0.54 0.75 -12.20
CA GLY A 24 1.27 1.01 -13.42
C GLY A 24 2.60 1.71 -13.26
N LEU A 25 3.01 2.37 -14.32
CA LEU A 25 4.32 2.99 -14.42
C LEU A 25 4.49 4.10 -13.38
N GLY A 26 5.68 4.16 -12.81
CA GLY A 26 6.00 5.22 -11.87
C GLY A 26 5.59 4.95 -10.44
N THR A 27 4.86 3.87 -10.22
CA THR A 27 4.30 3.59 -8.90
C THR A 27 5.38 3.24 -7.88
N ILE A 28 6.46 2.60 -8.30
CA ILE A 28 7.51 2.17 -7.38
C ILE A 28 8.11 3.38 -6.67
N ASN A 29 8.42 4.40 -7.42
CA ASN A 29 9.04 5.60 -6.86
C ASN A 29 8.12 6.29 -5.87
N SER A 30 6.85 6.43 -6.24
CA SER A 30 5.87 7.07 -5.37
C SER A 30 5.71 6.32 -4.06
N ILE A 31 5.64 5.00 -4.14
CA ILE A 31 5.47 4.18 -2.96
C ILE A 31 6.70 4.26 -2.07
N LEU A 32 7.89 4.21 -2.67
CA LEU A 32 9.12 4.31 -1.88
C LEU A 32 9.17 5.62 -1.09
N LEU A 33 8.82 6.72 -1.74
CA LEU A 33 8.83 8.01 -1.08
C LEU A 33 7.82 8.04 0.08
N THR A 34 6.65 7.48 -0.14
CA THR A 34 5.62 7.45 0.88
C THR A 34 6.04 6.57 2.06
N VAL A 35 6.63 5.42 1.78
CA VAL A 35 7.09 4.52 2.83
C VAL A 35 8.19 5.19 3.65
N GLU A 36 9.13 5.86 2.98
CA GLU A 36 10.18 6.55 3.69
C GLU A 36 9.64 7.66 4.57
N TYR A 37 8.68 8.41 4.05
CA TYR A 37 8.06 9.46 4.82
C TYR A 37 7.37 8.90 6.08
N ALA A 38 6.64 7.82 5.90
CA ALA A 38 5.93 7.22 7.02
C ALA A 38 6.91 6.73 8.08
N ARG A 39 7.97 6.07 7.65
CA ARG A 39 8.96 5.55 8.59
C ARG A 39 9.70 6.68 9.32
N ALA A 40 10.00 7.75 8.61
CA ALA A 40 10.67 8.88 9.22
C ALA A 40 9.82 9.57 10.27
N ASN A 41 8.51 9.40 10.20
CA ASN A 41 7.58 10.01 11.13
C ASN A 41 6.93 8.99 12.07
N ASP A 42 7.50 7.80 12.15
CA ASP A 42 7.03 6.74 13.04
C ASP A 42 5.56 6.35 12.79
N ILE A 43 5.14 6.44 11.54
CA ILE A 43 3.81 6.03 11.12
C ILE A 43 3.89 4.57 10.67
N LYS A 44 3.07 3.72 11.26
CA LYS A 44 3.06 2.31 10.93
C LYS A 44 2.33 2.07 9.62
N ILE A 45 2.82 1.14 8.83
CA ILE A 45 2.23 0.80 7.54
C ILE A 45 1.69 -0.63 7.63
N ALA A 46 0.38 -0.76 7.44
CA ALA A 46 -0.26 -2.08 7.48
C ALA A 46 -0.05 -2.84 6.18
N GLY A 47 0.01 -2.15 5.07
CA GLY A 47 0.20 -2.80 3.80
C GLY A 47 -0.01 -1.85 2.64
N ILE A 48 0.10 -2.40 1.44
CA ILE A 48 -0.04 -1.63 0.20
C ILE A 48 -1.16 -2.25 -0.62
N ILE A 49 -1.99 -1.41 -1.23
CA ILE A 49 -3.02 -1.84 -2.17
C ILE A 49 -2.68 -1.23 -3.53
N LEU A 50 -2.61 -2.06 -4.56
CA LEU A 50 -2.35 -1.59 -5.91
C LEU A 50 -3.67 -1.48 -6.66
N ASN A 51 -4.02 -0.25 -7.01
CA ASN A 51 -5.24 0.05 -7.76
C ASN A 51 -4.97 -0.03 -9.26
N ASN A 52 -6.01 -0.27 -10.04
CA ASN A 52 -5.90 -0.41 -11.49
C ASN A 52 -4.86 -1.46 -11.89
N TYR A 53 -4.77 -2.51 -11.12
CA TYR A 53 -3.80 -3.56 -11.35
C TYR A 53 -4.32 -4.52 -12.43
N GLU A 54 -3.48 -4.79 -13.41
CA GLU A 54 -3.83 -5.72 -14.50
C GLU A 54 -3.04 -7.00 -14.28
N LYS A 55 -3.70 -8.01 -13.79
CA LYS A 55 -3.00 -9.22 -13.37
C LYS A 55 -2.32 -9.99 -14.50
N ASP A 56 -2.73 -9.76 -15.74
CA ASP A 56 -2.08 -10.38 -16.88
C ASP A 56 -0.98 -9.50 -17.48
N ASN A 57 -0.74 -8.35 -16.88
CA ASN A 57 0.26 -7.41 -17.35
C ASN A 57 1.59 -7.70 -16.68
N PHE A 58 2.57 -8.08 -17.47
CA PHE A 58 3.89 -8.43 -16.94
C PHE A 58 4.51 -7.28 -16.14
N MET A 59 4.36 -6.05 -16.62
CA MET A 59 4.93 -4.90 -15.93
C MET A 59 4.29 -4.72 -14.55
N HIS A 60 2.97 -4.92 -14.47
CA HIS A 60 2.28 -4.79 -13.18
C HIS A 60 2.73 -5.88 -12.22
N GLN A 61 2.88 -7.10 -12.70
CA GLN A 61 3.35 -8.20 -11.87
C GLN A 61 4.76 -7.91 -11.35
N ASP A 62 5.62 -7.39 -12.22
CA ASP A 62 6.97 -7.07 -11.83
C ASP A 62 7.00 -5.93 -10.82
N ASN A 63 6.18 -4.90 -11.03
CA ASN A 63 6.09 -3.78 -10.11
C ASN A 63 5.69 -4.24 -8.72
N LEU A 64 4.74 -5.15 -8.64
CA LEU A 64 4.31 -5.66 -7.35
C LEU A 64 5.47 -6.30 -6.61
N LYS A 65 6.24 -7.14 -7.30
CA LYS A 65 7.38 -7.81 -6.69
C LYS A 65 8.45 -6.81 -6.25
N GLN A 66 8.72 -5.82 -7.10
CA GLN A 66 9.72 -4.81 -6.78
C GLN A 66 9.31 -3.98 -5.59
N VAL A 67 8.04 -3.61 -5.53
CA VAL A 67 7.53 -2.82 -4.41
C VAL A 67 7.75 -3.58 -3.10
N GLU A 68 7.37 -4.84 -3.07
CA GLU A 68 7.54 -5.64 -1.86
C GLU A 68 9.01 -5.80 -1.50
N TYR A 69 9.83 -6.03 -2.50
CA TYR A 69 11.26 -6.23 -2.26
C TYR A 69 11.92 -4.97 -1.74
N LEU A 70 11.64 -3.83 -2.36
CA LEU A 70 12.32 -2.59 -2.03
C LEU A 70 11.81 -1.94 -0.74
N THR A 71 10.54 -2.12 -0.43
CA THR A 71 9.96 -1.50 0.77
C THR A 71 9.94 -2.42 1.97
N GLY A 72 9.92 -3.72 1.73
CA GLY A 72 9.70 -4.67 2.81
C GLY A 72 8.25 -4.71 3.27
N VAL A 73 7.37 -4.03 2.58
CA VAL A 73 5.94 -3.98 2.93
C VAL A 73 5.16 -4.84 1.97
N LYS A 74 4.23 -5.63 2.48
CA LYS A 74 3.44 -6.51 1.64
C LYS A 74 2.36 -5.77 0.86
N VAL A 75 2.14 -6.21 -0.38
CA VAL A 75 0.98 -5.80 -1.15
C VAL A 75 -0.14 -6.74 -0.73
N ILE A 76 -1.08 -6.21 0.04
CA ILE A 76 -2.11 -7.04 0.67
C ILE A 76 -3.33 -7.23 -0.21
N ALA A 77 -3.49 -6.41 -1.24
CA ALA A 77 -4.64 -6.53 -2.14
C ALA A 77 -4.35 -5.83 -3.44
N THR A 78 -5.07 -6.23 -4.48
CA THR A 78 -5.04 -5.54 -5.77
C THR A 78 -6.48 -5.27 -6.19
N VAL A 79 -6.67 -4.15 -6.90
CA VAL A 79 -7.97 -3.78 -7.42
C VAL A 79 -7.82 -3.68 -8.93
N GLU A 80 -8.57 -4.49 -9.65
CA GLU A 80 -8.46 -4.51 -11.10
C GLU A 80 -9.10 -3.26 -11.71
N ARG A 81 -8.58 -2.87 -12.86
CA ARG A 81 -9.12 -1.71 -13.57
C ARG A 81 -10.59 -1.96 -13.90
N GLY A 82 -11.44 -1.03 -13.51
CA GLY A 82 -12.87 -1.15 -13.77
C GLY A 82 -13.57 -2.19 -12.94
N GLY A 83 -12.86 -2.82 -12.02
CA GLY A 83 -13.45 -3.83 -11.17
C GLY A 83 -13.94 -3.24 -9.86
N ASP A 84 -14.91 -3.91 -9.28
CA ASP A 84 -15.44 -3.50 -7.99
C ASP A 84 -14.92 -4.35 -6.86
N GLU A 85 -14.18 -5.40 -7.18
CA GLU A 85 -13.73 -6.34 -6.18
C GLU A 85 -12.25 -6.16 -5.89
N ILE A 86 -11.90 -6.37 -4.63
CA ILE A 86 -10.52 -6.34 -4.19
C ILE A 86 -10.02 -7.77 -4.11
N GLY A 87 -8.94 -8.06 -4.83
CA GLY A 87 -8.33 -9.37 -4.77
C GLY A 87 -7.36 -9.46 -3.61
N LEU A 88 -7.73 -10.21 -2.59
CA LEU A 88 -6.86 -10.39 -1.44
C LEU A 88 -5.78 -11.41 -1.76
N LEU A 89 -4.57 -11.08 -1.36
CA LEU A 89 -3.42 -11.94 -1.62
C LEU A 89 -3.20 -12.88 -0.45
N GLU A 90 -3.43 -14.18 -0.70
CA GLU A 90 -3.14 -15.23 0.28
C GLU A 90 -3.91 -15.10 1.58
N GLY A 91 -4.94 -14.29 1.61
CA GLY A 91 -5.75 -14.15 2.80
C GLY A 91 -5.06 -13.54 4.00
N LYS A 92 -3.87 -13.05 3.81
CA LYS A 92 -3.10 -12.53 4.93
C LYS A 92 -3.73 -11.29 5.57
N PHE A 93 -4.35 -10.50 4.75
CA PHE A 93 -5.00 -9.30 5.25
C PHE A 93 -6.12 -9.66 6.22
N GLU A 94 -6.89 -10.67 5.88
CA GLU A 94 -7.97 -11.12 6.74
C GLU A 94 -7.45 -11.76 8.02
N GLU A 95 -6.37 -12.51 7.93
CA GLU A 95 -5.81 -13.17 9.10
C GLU A 95 -5.27 -12.17 10.10
N LYS A 96 -4.67 -11.12 9.59
CA LYS A 96 -4.17 -10.07 10.47
C LYS A 96 -5.31 -9.35 11.14
N GLY A 97 -6.49 -9.56 10.60
CA GLY A 97 -7.67 -9.11 11.28
C GLY A 97 -7.81 -7.62 11.32
N ILE A 98 -8.41 -7.10 10.28
CA ILE A 98 -8.84 -5.72 10.36
C ILE A 98 -9.81 -5.61 11.52
N GLY A 99 -10.49 -6.68 11.82
CA GLY A 99 -11.42 -6.71 12.91
C GLY A 99 -10.80 -6.97 14.27
N GLN A 100 -9.50 -6.93 14.33
CA GLN A 100 -8.84 -7.20 15.60
C GLN A 100 -8.25 -5.96 16.23
#